data_808c800b9a138007a6829233d63fb0f0
#
_entry.id   808c800b9a138007a6829233d63fb0f0
#
_cell.length_a   1.000
_cell.length_b   1.000
_cell.length_c   1.000
_cell.angle_alpha   90.00
_cell.angle_beta   90.00
_cell.angle_gamma   90.00
#
_symmetry.space_group_name_H-M   'P 1'
#
loop_
_entity.id
_entity.type
_entity.pdbx_description
1 polymer ?
#
loop_
_entity_poly.entity_id
_entity_poly.type
_entity_poly.pdbx_seq_one_letter_code
_entity_poly.pdbx_strand_id
1 'polypeptide(L)'
;VALQWVIQEPEKRDMKTKLAHMIDGMQDDLTGFKQPVKAPKKVNSDYLAMYMMGDHHFGMLADGETKMAGDDADWDVKIATSILLDSTNRLASRVGDAEIGVLLNCGDFFHADSSANTTTKGTPVDVDTRIAKTFKLAGRLFQALINKMLETHKKVVVINVRGNHDSDMACHLSSCIELLYAKEKRVDVLQNYSKFIHYQWHNNLFVFHHGDRMKHEQILQAVIRNLDDEWSQSKNRYCHLGHIHHHTARELGSMHFEHWGSLTATDSWHSSEGYGAERSMTAVVYHKDTGEDSRVKIKVG
;
A
#
# COMPACT_ATOMS: atom_id res chain seq x y z
N VAL A 1 42.41 17.48 -39.83
CA VAL A 1 40.92 17.35 -39.65
C VAL A 1 40.64 17.28 -38.17
N ALA A 2 40.12 18.37 -37.59
CA ALA A 2 39.77 18.37 -36.17
C ALA A 2 38.39 17.74 -36.02
N LEU A 3 38.29 16.68 -35.23
CA LEU A 3 37.04 16.07 -34.80
C LEU A 3 36.37 16.99 -33.76
N GLN A 4 35.25 17.57 -34.15
CA GLN A 4 34.43 18.38 -33.26
C GLN A 4 33.35 17.48 -32.64
N TRP A 5 33.43 17.24 -31.34
CA TRP A 5 32.36 16.56 -30.62
C TRP A 5 31.21 17.53 -30.38
N VAL A 6 30.07 17.26 -30.97
CA VAL A 6 28.83 17.95 -30.63
C VAL A 6 28.21 17.24 -29.46
N ILE A 7 28.28 17.84 -28.29
CA ILE A 7 27.51 17.38 -27.11
C ILE A 7 26.06 17.82 -27.37
N GLN A 8 25.21 16.89 -27.79
CA GLN A 8 23.77 17.09 -27.71
C GLN A 8 23.35 16.95 -26.27
N GLU A 9 22.95 18.06 -25.64
CA GLU A 9 22.22 17.97 -24.38
C GLU A 9 20.98 17.11 -24.63
N PRO A 10 20.71 16.11 -23.77
CA PRO A 10 19.46 15.36 -23.87
C PRO A 10 18.31 16.34 -23.69
N GLU A 11 17.45 16.46 -24.69
CA GLU A 11 16.18 17.19 -24.56
C GLU A 11 15.56 16.82 -23.21
N LYS A 12 15.25 17.82 -22.40
CA LYS A 12 14.40 17.67 -21.21
C LYS A 12 13.05 17.15 -21.70
N ARG A 13 12.94 15.85 -21.94
CA ARG A 13 11.65 15.21 -22.18
C ARG A 13 10.81 15.49 -20.95
N ASP A 14 9.81 16.32 -21.13
CA ASP A 14 8.87 16.73 -20.11
C ASP A 14 8.37 15.49 -19.36
N MET A 15 8.43 15.54 -18.05
CA MET A 15 7.98 14.46 -17.16
C MET A 15 6.52 14.06 -17.46
N LYS A 16 5.69 15.02 -17.91
CA LYS A 16 4.34 14.78 -18.43
C LYS A 16 4.32 13.84 -19.64
N THR A 17 5.24 14.02 -20.59
CA THR A 17 5.32 13.17 -21.78
C THR A 17 5.77 11.75 -21.42
N LYS A 18 6.72 11.60 -20.50
CA LYS A 18 7.12 10.26 -20.00
C LYS A 18 5.99 9.56 -19.26
N LEU A 19 5.25 10.29 -18.43
CA LEU A 19 4.10 9.75 -17.71
C LEU A 19 2.97 9.39 -18.69
N ALA A 20 2.68 10.23 -19.69
CA ALA A 20 1.69 9.93 -20.73
C ALA A 20 2.04 8.67 -21.52
N HIS A 21 3.29 8.49 -21.94
CA HIS A 21 3.73 7.27 -22.63
C HIS A 21 3.68 6.03 -21.75
N MET A 22 3.95 6.16 -20.43
CA MET A 22 3.76 5.07 -19.47
C MET A 22 2.29 4.70 -19.33
N ILE A 23 1.40 5.69 -19.25
CA ILE A 23 -0.05 5.50 -19.13
C ILE A 23 -0.61 4.87 -20.41
N ASP A 24 -0.23 5.36 -21.60
CA ASP A 24 -0.68 4.79 -22.88
C ASP A 24 -0.25 3.32 -23.02
N GLY A 25 1.02 3.00 -22.71
CA GLY A 25 1.51 1.63 -22.72
C GLY A 25 0.81 0.73 -21.72
N MET A 26 0.41 1.29 -20.56
CA MET A 26 -0.39 0.55 -19.57
C MET A 26 -1.85 0.38 -20.03
N GLN A 27 -2.45 1.37 -20.67
CA GLN A 27 -3.84 1.30 -21.16
C GLN A 27 -4.01 0.24 -22.24
N ASP A 28 -3.08 0.10 -23.17
CA ASP A 28 -3.13 -0.91 -24.23
C ASP A 28 -3.04 -2.33 -23.66
N ASP A 29 -2.19 -2.55 -22.66
CA ASP A 29 -2.06 -3.83 -21.97
C ASP A 29 -3.22 -4.12 -20.98
N LEU A 30 -3.92 -3.10 -20.51
CA LEU A 30 -5.00 -3.19 -19.53
C LEU A 30 -6.40 -3.24 -20.18
N THR A 31 -6.53 -2.95 -21.49
CA THR A 31 -7.82 -3.01 -22.20
C THR A 31 -8.45 -4.40 -22.18
N GLY A 32 -7.67 -5.49 -22.03
CA GLY A 32 -8.16 -6.85 -21.83
C GLY A 32 -8.79 -7.13 -20.45
N PHE A 33 -8.61 -6.24 -19.46
CA PHE A 33 -9.11 -6.41 -18.08
C PHE A 33 -10.35 -5.56 -17.75
N LYS A 34 -10.88 -4.79 -18.71
CA LYS A 34 -12.08 -3.95 -18.54
C LYS A 34 -13.39 -4.75 -18.66
N GLN A 35 -13.55 -5.82 -17.91
CA GLN A 35 -14.88 -6.33 -17.66
C GLN A 35 -15.49 -5.55 -16.48
N PRO A 36 -16.69 -4.98 -16.62
CA PRO A 36 -17.34 -4.31 -15.51
C PRO A 36 -17.57 -5.32 -14.39
N VAL A 37 -16.94 -5.08 -13.23
CA VAL A 37 -17.11 -5.95 -12.07
C VAL A 37 -18.53 -5.80 -11.54
N LYS A 38 -19.25 -6.90 -11.42
CA LYS A 38 -20.62 -6.90 -10.93
C LYS A 38 -20.63 -6.53 -9.43
N ALA A 39 -21.42 -5.52 -9.09
CA ALA A 39 -21.58 -5.15 -7.69
C ALA A 39 -22.27 -6.26 -6.88
N PRO A 40 -21.91 -6.42 -5.57
CA PRO A 40 -22.59 -7.37 -4.70
C PRO A 40 -24.08 -7.00 -4.55
N LYS A 41 -24.92 -8.02 -4.42
CA LYS A 41 -26.38 -7.82 -4.30
C LYS A 41 -26.79 -7.35 -2.91
N LYS A 42 -26.02 -7.71 -1.89
CA LYS A 42 -26.29 -7.40 -0.49
C LYS A 42 -25.03 -6.82 0.13
N VAL A 43 -25.16 -5.71 0.81
CA VAL A 43 -24.14 -5.08 1.64
C VAL A 43 -24.78 -4.49 2.88
N ASN A 44 -23.99 -4.29 3.94
CA ASN A 44 -24.41 -3.61 5.14
C ASN A 44 -23.69 -2.26 5.21
N SER A 45 -24.45 -1.16 5.11
CA SER A 45 -23.95 0.22 5.13
C SER A 45 -23.43 0.67 6.49
N ASP A 46 -23.66 -0.12 7.54
CA ASP A 46 -23.15 0.16 8.88
C ASP A 46 -21.70 -0.29 9.06
N TYR A 47 -21.13 -1.00 8.07
CA TYR A 47 -19.79 -1.56 8.16
C TYR A 47 -18.86 -1.14 7.03
N LEU A 48 -17.60 -0.98 7.41
CA LEU A 48 -16.42 -0.77 6.55
C LEU A 48 -15.40 -1.86 6.86
N ALA A 49 -14.84 -2.50 5.84
CA ALA A 49 -13.74 -3.46 5.98
C ALA A 49 -12.44 -2.86 5.44
N MET A 50 -11.40 -2.77 6.28
CA MET A 50 -10.09 -2.22 5.89
C MET A 50 -9.06 -3.35 5.83
N TYR A 51 -8.43 -3.52 4.67
CA TYR A 51 -7.44 -4.54 4.37
C TYR A 51 -6.05 -3.93 4.55
N MET A 52 -5.35 -4.33 5.63
CA MET A 52 -4.07 -3.77 6.06
C MET A 52 -2.91 -4.46 5.36
N MET A 53 -2.33 -3.84 4.36
CA MET A 53 -1.10 -4.28 3.72
C MET A 53 0.07 -3.49 4.30
N GLY A 54 0.86 -4.13 5.16
CA GLY A 54 2.14 -3.56 5.64
C GLY A 54 3.24 -3.84 4.63
N ASP A 55 4.23 -3.04 4.62
CA ASP A 55 5.56 -3.12 3.99
C ASP A 55 5.75 -4.31 3.04
N HIS A 56 5.13 -4.23 1.84
CA HIS A 56 5.08 -5.37 0.91
C HIS A 56 6.38 -5.58 0.14
N HIS A 57 7.21 -4.54 0.04
CA HIS A 57 8.49 -4.55 -0.66
C HIS A 57 8.45 -5.21 -2.04
N PHE A 58 7.45 -4.82 -2.84
CA PHE A 58 7.26 -5.34 -4.19
C PHE A 58 8.46 -4.99 -5.07
N GLY A 59 9.05 -6.01 -5.67
CA GLY A 59 10.28 -5.87 -6.45
C GLY A 59 11.56 -6.19 -5.68
N MET A 60 11.51 -6.50 -4.39
CA MET A 60 12.65 -7.05 -3.65
C MET A 60 13.04 -8.42 -4.19
N LEU A 61 14.33 -8.71 -4.22
CA LEU A 61 14.88 -10.04 -4.38
C LEU A 61 15.44 -10.52 -3.04
N ALA A 62 14.96 -11.65 -2.57
CA ALA A 62 15.54 -12.35 -1.43
C ALA A 62 15.63 -13.85 -1.73
N ASP A 63 16.79 -14.44 -1.39
CA ASP A 63 17.10 -15.84 -1.59
C ASP A 63 17.22 -16.51 -0.22
N GLY A 64 16.39 -17.53 0.03
CA GLY A 64 16.37 -18.27 1.29
C GLY A 64 17.69 -18.93 1.64
N GLU A 65 18.46 -19.40 0.64
CA GLU A 65 19.76 -20.05 0.86
C GLU A 65 20.81 -19.08 1.43
N THR A 66 20.65 -17.77 1.26
CA THR A 66 21.59 -16.75 1.74
C THR A 66 21.27 -16.21 3.14
N LYS A 67 20.25 -16.76 3.80
CA LYS A 67 19.74 -16.29 5.09
C LYS A 67 20.11 -17.21 6.25
N MET A 68 19.76 -16.77 7.45
CA MET A 68 19.91 -17.54 8.67
C MET A 68 19.08 -18.83 8.60
N ALA A 69 19.60 -19.94 9.14
CA ALA A 69 18.90 -21.21 9.18
C ALA A 69 17.50 -21.08 9.82
N GLY A 70 16.49 -21.52 9.08
CA GLY A 70 15.09 -21.39 9.47
C GLY A 70 14.34 -20.18 8.93
N ASP A 71 15.04 -19.27 8.22
CA ASP A 71 14.48 -18.17 7.44
C ASP A 71 14.78 -18.42 5.95
N ASP A 72 14.13 -19.42 5.39
CA ASP A 72 14.38 -19.96 4.05
C ASP A 72 13.41 -19.48 2.98
N ALA A 73 12.61 -18.45 3.29
CA ALA A 73 11.59 -17.94 2.38
C ALA A 73 12.21 -17.08 1.26
N ASP A 74 12.06 -17.49 0.02
CA ASP A 74 12.35 -16.67 -1.15
C ASP A 74 11.38 -15.51 -1.29
N TRP A 75 11.83 -14.45 -1.97
CA TRP A 75 10.99 -13.33 -2.36
C TRP A 75 11.38 -12.78 -3.72
N ASP A 76 10.42 -12.73 -4.61
CA ASP A 76 10.50 -12.11 -5.93
C ASP A 76 9.14 -11.47 -6.28
N VAL A 77 9.05 -10.81 -7.41
CA VAL A 77 7.80 -10.18 -7.89
C VAL A 77 6.67 -11.19 -8.08
N LYS A 78 6.99 -12.43 -8.50
CA LYS A 78 5.98 -13.47 -8.75
C LYS A 78 5.41 -14.01 -7.43
N ILE A 79 6.27 -14.30 -6.47
CA ILE A 79 5.91 -14.74 -5.12
C ILE A 79 5.10 -13.65 -4.43
N ALA A 80 5.60 -12.41 -4.43
CA ALA A 80 4.92 -11.24 -3.87
C ALA A 80 3.51 -11.06 -4.44
N THR A 81 3.36 -11.14 -5.76
CA THR A 81 2.07 -11.07 -6.45
C THR A 81 1.11 -12.16 -5.98
N SER A 82 1.57 -13.41 -5.97
CA SER A 82 0.75 -14.58 -5.61
C SER A 82 0.25 -14.49 -4.18
N ILE A 83 1.15 -14.19 -3.24
CA ILE A 83 0.84 -14.11 -1.81
C ILE A 83 -0.16 -12.99 -1.52
N LEU A 84 0.02 -11.81 -2.10
CA LEU A 84 -0.88 -10.68 -1.86
C LEU A 84 -2.28 -10.92 -2.44
N LEU A 85 -2.37 -11.50 -3.65
CA LEU A 85 -3.65 -11.87 -4.27
C LEU A 85 -4.37 -12.94 -3.45
N ASP A 86 -3.69 -14.02 -3.04
CA ASP A 86 -4.28 -15.08 -2.21
C ASP A 86 -4.76 -14.52 -0.87
N SER A 87 -3.91 -13.76 -0.17
CA SER A 87 -4.26 -13.16 1.13
C SER A 87 -5.49 -12.25 1.02
N THR A 88 -5.53 -11.38 0.01
CA THR A 88 -6.69 -10.49 -0.21
C THR A 88 -7.96 -11.29 -0.54
N ASN A 89 -7.87 -12.32 -1.38
CA ASN A 89 -9.02 -13.19 -1.71
C ASN A 89 -9.56 -13.90 -0.46
N ARG A 90 -8.69 -14.45 0.37
CA ARG A 90 -9.04 -15.12 1.62
C ARG A 90 -9.66 -14.17 2.64
N LEU A 91 -9.14 -12.94 2.75
CA LEU A 91 -9.72 -11.91 3.60
C LEU A 91 -11.10 -11.49 3.09
N ALA A 92 -11.23 -11.17 1.79
CA ALA A 92 -12.48 -10.74 1.19
C ALA A 92 -13.62 -11.75 1.36
N SER A 93 -13.29 -13.04 1.42
CA SER A 93 -14.29 -14.10 1.68
C SER A 93 -14.74 -14.21 3.14
N ARG A 94 -14.10 -13.49 4.07
CA ARG A 94 -14.33 -13.64 5.52
C ARG A 94 -14.78 -12.37 6.24
N VAL A 95 -14.65 -11.20 5.63
CA VAL A 95 -14.99 -9.91 6.27
C VAL A 95 -16.48 -9.57 6.26
N GLY A 96 -17.33 -10.45 5.73
CA GLY A 96 -18.77 -10.22 5.69
C GLY A 96 -19.22 -9.22 4.61
N ASP A 97 -20.40 -8.64 4.83
CA ASP A 97 -21.13 -7.82 3.84
C ASP A 97 -20.84 -6.31 3.97
N ALA A 98 -19.67 -5.89 4.43
CA ALA A 98 -19.34 -4.46 4.57
C ALA A 98 -19.52 -3.71 3.25
N GLU A 99 -20.21 -2.55 3.27
CA GLU A 99 -20.49 -1.77 2.06
C GLU A 99 -19.21 -1.22 1.44
N ILE A 100 -18.29 -0.75 2.28
CA ILE A 100 -17.03 -0.12 1.86
C ILE A 100 -15.87 -1.07 2.16
N GLY A 101 -15.05 -1.33 1.12
CA GLY A 101 -13.75 -1.96 1.29
C GLY A 101 -12.64 -0.92 1.17
N VAL A 102 -11.73 -0.84 2.13
CA VAL A 102 -10.55 0.04 2.08
C VAL A 102 -9.33 -0.83 1.81
N LEU A 103 -8.66 -0.61 0.68
CA LEU A 103 -7.35 -1.19 0.40
C LEU A 103 -6.29 -0.21 0.94
N LEU A 104 -5.72 -0.54 2.08
CA LEU A 104 -4.70 0.27 2.74
C LEU A 104 -3.32 -0.34 2.53
N ASN A 105 -2.44 0.36 1.81
CA ASN A 105 -1.00 0.17 1.87
C ASN A 105 -0.40 1.10 2.93
N CYS A 106 0.27 0.54 3.93
CA CYS A 106 0.86 1.29 5.04
C CYS A 106 2.23 1.93 4.71
N GLY A 107 2.63 1.96 3.44
CA GLY A 107 3.92 2.44 2.94
C GLY A 107 4.87 1.30 2.61
N ASP A 108 5.97 1.64 1.94
CA ASP A 108 6.97 0.69 1.48
C ASP A 108 6.38 -0.46 0.66
N PHE A 109 5.38 -0.11 -0.21
CA PHE A 109 4.88 -1.08 -1.18
C PHE A 109 5.98 -1.49 -2.15
N PHE A 110 6.73 -0.52 -2.71
CA PHE A 110 7.90 -0.81 -3.54
C PHE A 110 9.16 -0.90 -2.69
N HIS A 111 10.06 -1.81 -3.08
CA HIS A 111 11.35 -1.96 -2.42
C HIS A 111 12.36 -0.87 -2.80
N ALA A 112 12.28 -0.34 -4.02
CA ALA A 112 13.15 0.72 -4.54
C ALA A 112 12.32 1.87 -5.13
N ASP A 113 12.85 3.10 -5.03
CA ASP A 113 12.20 4.34 -5.48
C ASP A 113 12.76 4.85 -6.83
N SER A 114 13.83 4.25 -7.31
CA SER A 114 14.52 4.75 -8.50
C SER A 114 15.12 3.66 -9.36
N SER A 115 15.50 4.02 -10.60
CA SER A 115 16.22 3.14 -11.52
C SER A 115 17.67 2.82 -11.09
N ALA A 116 18.16 3.48 -10.06
CA ALA A 116 19.44 3.17 -9.44
C ALA A 116 19.33 2.05 -8.39
N ASN A 117 18.15 1.44 -8.22
CA ASN A 117 17.86 0.41 -7.22
C ASN A 117 18.17 0.89 -5.81
N THR A 118 17.66 2.06 -5.47
CA THR A 118 17.86 2.67 -4.15
C THR A 118 16.53 3.03 -3.51
N THR A 119 16.52 3.10 -2.18
CA THR A 119 15.43 3.72 -1.42
C THR A 119 15.34 5.21 -1.74
N THR A 120 14.32 5.90 -1.26
CA THR A 120 14.15 7.36 -1.41
C THR A 120 15.38 8.16 -0.95
N LYS A 121 16.11 7.68 0.07
CA LYS A 121 17.32 8.32 0.58
C LYS A 121 18.63 7.89 -0.10
N GLY A 122 18.55 7.01 -1.10
CA GLY A 122 19.72 6.56 -1.84
C GLY A 122 20.42 5.33 -1.26
N THR A 123 19.83 4.62 -0.29
CA THR A 123 20.36 3.34 0.19
C THR A 123 20.17 2.28 -0.90
N PRO A 124 21.26 1.62 -1.37
CA PRO A 124 21.14 0.52 -2.33
C PRO A 124 20.34 -0.65 -1.77
N VAL A 125 19.58 -1.31 -2.64
CA VAL A 125 18.75 -2.47 -2.29
C VAL A 125 18.77 -3.51 -3.42
N ASP A 126 18.57 -4.77 -3.05
CA ASP A 126 18.51 -5.88 -4.00
C ASP A 126 17.12 -5.97 -4.64
N VAL A 127 17.07 -5.96 -5.97
CA VAL A 127 15.81 -5.97 -6.72
C VAL A 127 15.76 -7.15 -7.70
N ASP A 128 14.58 -7.75 -7.82
CA ASP A 128 14.33 -8.86 -8.76
C ASP A 128 14.36 -8.40 -10.23
N THR A 129 13.82 -7.21 -10.51
CA THR A 129 13.71 -6.73 -11.89
C THR A 129 13.78 -5.22 -11.99
N ARG A 130 13.82 -4.71 -13.23
CA ARG A 130 13.92 -3.27 -13.53
C ARG A 130 12.68 -2.52 -13.03
N ILE A 131 12.88 -1.33 -12.45
CA ILE A 131 11.84 -0.50 -11.85
C ILE A 131 10.61 -0.27 -12.76
N ALA A 132 10.83 -0.04 -14.05
CA ALA A 132 9.74 0.16 -15.01
C ALA A 132 8.84 -1.09 -15.15
N LYS A 133 9.43 -2.29 -15.12
CA LYS A 133 8.68 -3.55 -15.13
C LYS A 133 7.97 -3.76 -13.80
N THR A 134 8.63 -3.49 -12.67
CA THR A 134 8.05 -3.54 -11.33
C THR A 134 6.82 -2.63 -11.25
N PHE A 135 6.92 -1.38 -11.71
CA PHE A 135 5.81 -0.43 -11.73
C PHE A 135 4.62 -0.92 -12.56
N LYS A 136 4.87 -1.42 -13.77
CA LYS A 136 3.83 -2.00 -14.63
C LYS A 136 3.10 -3.17 -13.94
N LEU A 137 3.86 -4.07 -13.31
CA LEU A 137 3.31 -5.22 -12.59
C LEU A 137 2.53 -4.80 -11.35
N ALA A 138 2.99 -3.77 -10.63
CA ALA A 138 2.29 -3.18 -9.49
C ALA A 138 0.92 -2.61 -9.90
N GLY A 139 0.86 -1.86 -11.01
CA GLY A 139 -0.41 -1.34 -11.53
C GLY A 139 -1.42 -2.44 -11.84
N ARG A 140 -0.96 -3.55 -12.46
CA ARG A 140 -1.79 -4.73 -12.73
C ARG A 140 -2.25 -5.43 -11.44
N LEU A 141 -1.36 -5.52 -10.46
CA LEU A 141 -1.66 -6.12 -9.16
C LEU A 141 -2.72 -5.31 -8.42
N PHE A 142 -2.56 -3.98 -8.31
CA PHE A 142 -3.59 -3.12 -7.70
C PHE A 142 -4.93 -3.21 -8.43
N GLN A 143 -4.92 -3.27 -9.77
CA GLN A 143 -6.14 -3.46 -10.53
C GLN A 143 -6.83 -4.79 -10.18
N ALA A 144 -6.08 -5.88 -10.05
CA ALA A 144 -6.63 -7.18 -9.67
C ALA A 144 -7.22 -7.16 -8.25
N LEU A 145 -6.50 -6.53 -7.29
CA LEU A 145 -6.95 -6.36 -5.90
C LEU A 145 -8.25 -5.55 -5.84
N ILE A 146 -8.28 -4.37 -6.48
CA ILE A 146 -9.44 -3.48 -6.51
C ILE A 146 -10.64 -4.18 -7.14
N ASN A 147 -10.45 -4.84 -8.30
CA ASN A 147 -11.51 -5.58 -8.96
C ASN A 147 -12.08 -6.70 -8.08
N LYS A 148 -11.20 -7.41 -7.35
CA LYS A 148 -11.63 -8.45 -6.40
C LYS A 148 -12.45 -7.85 -5.25
N MET A 149 -12.04 -6.72 -4.72
CA MET A 149 -12.79 -6.02 -3.67
C MET A 149 -14.14 -5.48 -4.18
N LEU A 150 -14.22 -5.04 -5.44
CA LEU A 150 -15.48 -4.61 -6.07
C LEU A 150 -16.52 -5.74 -6.25
N GLU A 151 -16.10 -7.02 -6.19
CA GLU A 151 -17.02 -8.17 -6.18
C GLU A 151 -17.74 -8.31 -4.83
N THR A 152 -17.11 -7.88 -3.74
CA THR A 152 -17.59 -8.06 -2.36
C THR A 152 -18.06 -6.77 -1.70
N HIS A 153 -17.59 -5.61 -2.16
CA HIS A 153 -17.95 -4.29 -1.64
C HIS A 153 -18.62 -3.45 -2.72
N LYS A 154 -19.56 -2.61 -2.31
CA LYS A 154 -20.23 -1.67 -3.21
C LYS A 154 -19.31 -0.52 -3.60
N LYS A 155 -18.41 -0.12 -2.70
CA LYS A 155 -17.41 0.93 -2.89
C LYS A 155 -16.04 0.45 -2.42
N VAL A 156 -14.99 0.84 -3.13
CA VAL A 156 -13.59 0.60 -2.73
C VAL A 156 -12.88 1.94 -2.60
N VAL A 157 -12.21 2.13 -1.47
CA VAL A 157 -11.32 3.28 -1.21
C VAL A 157 -9.89 2.77 -1.22
N VAL A 158 -9.03 3.39 -1.99
CA VAL A 158 -7.60 3.05 -2.07
C VAL A 158 -6.80 4.09 -1.32
N ILE A 159 -6.00 3.64 -0.37
CA ILE A 159 -5.11 4.46 0.44
C ILE A 159 -3.71 3.90 0.29
N ASN A 160 -2.81 4.67 -0.31
CA ASN A 160 -1.44 4.27 -0.57
C ASN A 160 -0.47 5.23 0.12
N VAL A 161 -0.03 4.88 1.32
CA VAL A 161 0.87 5.70 2.13
C VAL A 161 2.28 5.70 1.52
N ARG A 162 2.98 6.82 1.60
CA ARG A 162 4.38 6.96 1.16
C ARG A 162 5.32 6.46 2.23
N GLY A 163 6.15 5.47 1.90
CA GLY A 163 7.18 4.98 2.81
C GLY A 163 8.54 5.64 2.65
N ASN A 164 9.55 5.07 3.29
CA ASN A 164 10.95 5.49 3.13
C ASN A 164 11.67 4.77 1.98
N HIS A 165 11.15 3.66 1.51
CA HIS A 165 11.65 2.97 0.32
C HIS A 165 11.05 3.51 -0.98
N ASP A 166 9.84 4.07 -0.99
CA ASP A 166 9.04 4.28 -2.19
C ASP A 166 8.30 5.62 -2.25
N SER A 167 8.84 6.66 -1.64
CA SER A 167 8.13 7.94 -1.49
C SER A 167 7.59 8.51 -2.81
N ASP A 168 8.35 8.43 -3.90
CA ASP A 168 7.94 8.93 -5.22
C ASP A 168 7.14 7.89 -6.00
N MET A 169 7.56 6.62 -5.97
CA MET A 169 6.87 5.53 -6.64
C MET A 169 5.44 5.33 -6.09
N ALA A 170 5.23 5.49 -4.78
CA ALA A 170 3.90 5.43 -4.17
C ALA A 170 2.98 6.55 -4.69
N CYS A 171 3.49 7.78 -4.86
CA CYS A 171 2.72 8.88 -5.47
C CYS A 171 2.34 8.59 -6.93
N HIS A 172 3.31 8.09 -7.71
CA HIS A 172 3.07 7.74 -9.11
C HIS A 172 2.04 6.63 -9.24
N LEU A 173 2.11 5.60 -8.37
CA LEU A 173 1.13 4.52 -8.36
C LEU A 173 -0.28 5.01 -8.02
N SER A 174 -0.43 5.86 -7.01
CA SER A 174 -1.74 6.46 -6.65
C SER A 174 -2.35 7.22 -7.82
N SER A 175 -1.56 8.09 -8.47
CA SER A 175 -2.01 8.83 -9.65
C SER A 175 -2.38 7.91 -10.82
N CYS A 176 -1.61 6.84 -11.02
CA CYS A 176 -1.91 5.85 -12.04
C CYS A 176 -3.24 5.13 -11.77
N ILE A 177 -3.48 4.69 -10.53
CA ILE A 177 -4.73 4.02 -10.14
C ILE A 177 -5.92 4.99 -10.29
N GLU A 178 -5.78 6.25 -9.87
CA GLU A 178 -6.82 7.27 -10.04
C GLU A 178 -7.21 7.42 -11.52
N LEU A 179 -6.23 7.52 -12.42
CA LEU A 179 -6.48 7.61 -13.86
C LEU A 179 -7.12 6.33 -14.44
N LEU A 180 -6.69 5.15 -13.99
CA LEU A 180 -7.25 3.87 -14.41
C LEU A 180 -8.74 3.74 -14.03
N TYR A 181 -9.12 4.25 -12.86
CA TYR A 181 -10.48 4.17 -12.34
C TYR A 181 -11.28 5.47 -12.46
N ALA A 182 -10.79 6.48 -13.18
CA ALA A 182 -11.46 7.79 -13.32
C ALA A 182 -12.94 7.72 -13.79
N LYS A 183 -13.33 6.64 -14.46
CA LYS A 183 -14.71 6.41 -14.92
C LYS A 183 -15.51 5.43 -14.04
N GLU A 184 -14.88 4.78 -13.06
CA GLU A 184 -15.55 3.85 -12.13
C GLU A 184 -15.90 4.58 -10.84
N LYS A 185 -17.18 4.95 -10.72
CA LYS A 185 -17.69 5.72 -9.58
C LYS A 185 -17.64 4.99 -8.22
N ARG A 186 -17.37 3.69 -8.25
CA ARG A 186 -17.26 2.87 -7.04
C ARG A 186 -15.85 2.83 -6.47
N VAL A 187 -14.87 3.47 -7.11
CA VAL A 187 -13.48 3.51 -6.66
C VAL A 187 -13.08 4.95 -6.37
N ASP A 188 -12.67 5.20 -5.14
CA ASP A 188 -12.04 6.44 -4.72
C ASP A 188 -10.58 6.18 -4.39
N VAL A 189 -9.68 7.04 -4.87
CA VAL A 189 -8.25 7.00 -4.54
C VAL A 189 -7.91 8.23 -3.72
N LEU A 190 -7.51 8.06 -2.46
CA LEU A 190 -7.08 9.18 -1.63
C LEU A 190 -5.69 9.63 -2.06
N GLN A 191 -5.56 10.94 -2.28
CA GLN A 191 -4.28 11.53 -2.69
C GLN A 191 -3.27 11.50 -1.54
N ASN A 192 -2.03 11.17 -1.85
CA ASN A 192 -0.93 10.98 -0.91
C ASN A 192 0.22 11.99 -1.09
N TYR A 193 -0.09 13.23 -1.48
CA TYR A 193 0.93 14.29 -1.60
C TYR A 193 1.59 14.60 -0.26
N SER A 194 0.87 14.39 0.85
CA SER A 194 1.41 14.43 2.20
C SER A 194 1.75 13.02 2.69
N LYS A 195 2.68 12.91 3.65
CA LYS A 195 2.94 11.67 4.39
C LYS A 195 1.83 11.33 5.39
N PHE A 196 1.02 12.32 5.75
CA PHE A 196 -0.20 12.14 6.52
C PHE A 196 -1.39 12.07 5.59
N ILE A 197 -2.14 10.99 5.68
CA ILE A 197 -3.44 10.83 5.04
C ILE A 197 -4.45 10.61 6.16
N HIS A 198 -5.65 11.14 6.02
CA HIS A 198 -6.75 10.85 6.93
C HIS A 198 -8.01 10.49 6.15
N TYR A 199 -8.88 9.76 6.81
CA TYR A 199 -10.19 9.39 6.29
C TYR A 199 -11.18 9.36 7.43
N GLN A 200 -12.22 10.19 7.35
CA GLN A 200 -13.31 10.17 8.32
C GLN A 200 -14.49 9.39 7.74
N TRP A 201 -14.98 8.45 8.54
CA TRP A 201 -16.16 7.68 8.20
C TRP A 201 -17.08 7.59 9.43
N HIS A 202 -18.18 8.33 9.38
CA HIS A 202 -19.11 8.49 10.52
C HIS A 202 -18.37 8.90 11.80
N ASN A 203 -18.51 8.12 12.89
CA ASN A 203 -17.85 8.38 14.17
C ASN A 203 -16.39 7.92 14.25
N ASN A 204 -15.81 7.47 13.11
CA ASN A 204 -14.45 6.93 13.06
C ASN A 204 -13.52 7.88 12.31
N LEU A 205 -12.43 8.27 12.93
CA LEU A 205 -11.30 8.96 12.30
C LEU A 205 -10.14 7.97 12.12
N PHE A 206 -9.74 7.78 10.88
CA PHE A 206 -8.56 7.00 10.52
C PHE A 206 -7.45 7.92 10.06
N VAL A 207 -6.26 7.74 10.59
CA VAL A 207 -5.04 8.44 10.20
C VAL A 207 -4.02 7.41 9.72
N PHE A 208 -3.32 7.73 8.65
CA PHE A 208 -2.37 6.85 8.01
C PHE A 208 -1.03 7.55 7.88
N HIS A 209 0.02 6.90 8.35
CA HIS A 209 1.40 7.37 8.26
C HIS A 209 2.32 6.15 8.24
N HIS A 210 3.45 6.19 7.53
CA HIS A 210 4.32 5.02 7.47
C HIS A 210 4.99 4.69 8.82
N GLY A 211 5.36 5.68 9.61
CA GLY A 211 5.98 5.48 10.92
C GLY A 211 7.50 5.67 10.94
N ASP A 212 8.13 5.94 9.81
CA ASP A 212 9.60 6.01 9.63
C ASP A 212 10.30 7.16 10.35
N ARG A 213 9.59 8.22 10.77
CA ARG A 213 10.22 9.46 11.23
C ARG A 213 9.61 10.10 12.47
N MET A 214 8.46 9.65 12.90
CA MET A 214 7.72 10.29 13.98
C MET A 214 7.35 9.27 15.05
N LYS A 215 7.53 9.67 16.31
CA LYS A 215 7.00 8.92 17.45
C LYS A 215 5.49 9.10 17.54
N HIS A 216 4.78 8.16 18.15
CA HIS A 216 3.32 8.21 18.31
C HIS A 216 2.84 9.52 18.94
N GLU A 217 3.58 10.03 19.93
CA GLU A 217 3.27 11.31 20.61
C GLU A 217 3.31 12.50 19.63
N GLN A 218 4.25 12.52 18.71
CA GLN A 218 4.38 13.56 17.69
C GLN A 218 3.26 13.47 16.65
N ILE A 219 2.91 12.24 16.24
CA ILE A 219 1.79 12.00 15.33
C ILE A 219 0.49 12.47 15.98
N LEU A 220 0.23 12.09 17.25
CA LEU A 220 -0.96 12.51 17.98
C LEU A 220 -1.08 14.04 18.06
N GLN A 221 0.01 14.74 18.40
CA GLN A 221 0.03 16.20 18.45
C GLN A 221 -0.26 16.83 17.08
N ALA A 222 0.30 16.25 16.00
CA ALA A 222 0.05 16.71 14.64
C ALA A 222 -1.41 16.52 14.23
N VAL A 223 -2.01 15.39 14.58
CA VAL A 223 -3.42 15.09 14.32
C VAL A 223 -4.33 16.07 15.05
N ILE A 224 -4.17 16.23 16.37
CA ILE A 224 -5.01 17.13 17.18
C ILE A 224 -4.92 18.58 16.67
N ARG A 225 -3.72 19.01 16.25
CA ARG A 225 -3.51 20.38 15.77
C ARG A 225 -4.11 20.65 14.38
N ASN A 226 -4.02 19.66 13.47
CA ASN A 226 -4.33 19.89 12.05
C ASN A 226 -5.67 19.28 11.62
N LEU A 227 -6.28 18.40 12.43
CA LEU A 227 -7.54 17.72 12.19
C LEU A 227 -8.49 17.89 13.40
N ASP A 228 -8.55 19.11 13.94
CA ASP A 228 -9.33 19.44 15.14
C ASP A 228 -10.85 19.24 14.93
N ASP A 229 -11.35 19.57 13.76
CA ASP A 229 -12.75 19.32 13.38
C ASP A 229 -13.07 17.83 13.33
N GLU A 230 -12.29 17.04 12.57
CA GLU A 230 -12.45 15.59 12.46
C GLU A 230 -12.24 14.90 13.82
N TRP A 231 -11.28 15.39 14.61
CA TRP A 231 -11.04 14.90 15.97
C TRP A 231 -12.25 15.10 16.86
N SER A 232 -12.84 16.29 16.86
CA SER A 232 -14.00 16.62 17.69
C SER A 232 -15.27 15.87 17.30
N GLN A 233 -15.45 15.59 16.01
CA GLN A 233 -16.60 14.88 15.44
C GLN A 233 -16.49 13.36 15.58
N SER A 234 -15.30 12.80 15.82
CA SER A 234 -15.10 11.37 15.94
C SER A 234 -15.07 10.89 17.38
N LYS A 235 -15.63 9.70 17.63
CA LYS A 235 -15.54 9.00 18.93
C LYS A 235 -14.42 7.98 18.95
N ASN A 236 -14.22 7.30 17.82
CA ASN A 236 -13.23 6.26 17.66
C ASN A 236 -12.10 6.78 16.75
N ARG A 237 -10.84 6.64 17.17
CA ARG A 237 -9.68 7.21 16.48
C ARG A 237 -8.59 6.19 16.34
N TYR A 238 -8.12 6.01 15.12
CA TYR A 238 -7.14 4.98 14.76
C TYR A 238 -6.00 5.60 13.96
N CYS A 239 -4.78 5.20 14.26
CA CYS A 239 -3.60 5.52 13.48
C CYS A 239 -2.96 4.23 12.99
N HIS A 240 -3.01 3.99 11.69
CA HIS A 240 -2.45 2.81 11.06
C HIS A 240 -1.07 3.10 10.49
N LEU A 241 -0.11 2.24 10.83
CA LEU A 241 1.31 2.42 10.58
C LEU A 241 1.93 1.16 9.95
N GLY A 242 3.03 1.34 9.20
CA GLY A 242 3.92 0.29 8.70
C GLY A 242 5.29 0.31 9.37
N HIS A 243 6.35 0.17 8.58
CA HIS A 243 7.77 0.40 8.86
C HIS A 243 8.49 -0.66 9.69
N ILE A 244 7.90 -1.16 10.76
CA ILE A 244 8.60 -2.06 11.69
C ILE A 244 8.43 -3.54 11.38
N HIS A 245 7.69 -3.87 10.31
CA HIS A 245 7.41 -5.20 9.77
C HIS A 245 6.72 -6.19 10.73
N HIS A 246 6.51 -5.82 12.00
CA HIS A 246 5.82 -6.66 12.96
C HIS A 246 4.62 -5.94 13.58
N HIS A 247 3.67 -6.72 14.10
CA HIS A 247 2.45 -6.17 14.67
C HIS A 247 2.69 -5.63 16.08
N THR A 248 2.36 -4.36 16.30
CA THR A 248 2.28 -3.77 17.64
C THR A 248 1.07 -2.86 17.74
N ALA A 249 0.44 -2.80 18.90
CA ALA A 249 -0.68 -1.91 19.19
C ALA A 249 -0.46 -1.16 20.50
N ARG A 250 -0.86 0.11 20.52
CA ARG A 250 -0.77 0.98 21.70
C ARG A 250 -1.90 1.99 21.69
N GLU A 251 -2.52 2.21 22.84
CA GLU A 251 -3.44 3.35 23.02
C GLU A 251 -2.68 4.54 23.62
N LEU A 252 -2.91 5.73 23.05
CA LEU A 252 -2.33 6.97 23.52
C LEU A 252 -3.30 8.14 23.26
N GLY A 253 -3.67 8.87 24.30
CA GLY A 253 -4.51 10.08 24.18
C GLY A 253 -5.85 9.86 23.47
N SER A 254 -6.53 8.74 23.73
CA SER A 254 -7.80 8.35 23.10
C SER A 254 -7.68 8.07 21.59
N MET A 255 -6.51 7.67 21.13
CA MET A 255 -6.22 7.20 19.78
C MET A 255 -5.49 5.85 19.83
N HIS A 256 -5.93 4.90 19.01
CA HIS A 256 -5.31 3.61 18.86
C HIS A 256 -4.24 3.66 17.79
N PHE A 257 -2.98 3.42 18.15
CA PHE A 257 -1.85 3.32 17.23
C PHE A 257 -1.57 1.86 16.97
N GLU A 258 -1.48 1.48 15.70
CA GLU A 258 -1.24 0.10 15.33
C GLU A 258 -0.30 0.02 14.12
N HIS A 259 0.84 -0.65 14.32
CA HIS A 259 1.74 -1.06 13.26
C HIS A 259 1.32 -2.43 12.74
N TRP A 260 1.26 -2.56 11.44
CA TRP A 260 0.81 -3.79 10.80
C TRP A 260 1.99 -4.66 10.38
N GLY A 261 1.81 -5.97 10.52
CA GLY A 261 2.78 -6.95 10.05
C GLY A 261 2.88 -6.96 8.53
N SER A 262 3.98 -7.48 8.00
CA SER A 262 4.26 -7.59 6.58
C SER A 262 3.96 -8.98 6.04
N LEU A 263 3.71 -9.08 4.72
CA LEU A 263 3.68 -10.34 3.98
C LEU A 263 5.06 -10.72 3.42
N THR A 264 5.99 -9.75 3.37
CA THR A 264 7.28 -9.92 2.73
C THR A 264 8.16 -10.93 3.45
N ALA A 265 9.01 -11.65 2.72
CA ALA A 265 10.09 -12.40 3.32
C ALA A 265 11.13 -11.44 3.91
N THR A 266 11.89 -11.90 4.89
CA THR A 266 13.04 -11.17 5.41
C THR A 266 14.12 -11.09 4.31
N ASP A 267 14.73 -9.93 4.09
CA ASP A 267 15.91 -9.85 3.24
C ASP A 267 17.17 -10.31 3.99
N SER A 268 18.29 -10.44 3.26
CA SER A 268 19.54 -10.95 3.83
C SER A 268 20.07 -10.07 4.97
N TRP A 269 19.89 -8.73 4.88
CA TRP A 269 20.33 -7.81 5.93
C TRP A 269 19.49 -7.96 7.21
N HIS A 270 18.18 -7.93 7.10
CA HIS A 270 17.28 -8.12 8.25
C HIS A 270 17.49 -9.50 8.90
N SER A 271 17.69 -10.54 8.08
CA SER A 271 17.98 -11.88 8.58
C SER A 271 19.30 -11.92 9.37
N SER A 272 20.37 -11.27 8.86
CA SER A 272 21.69 -11.22 9.54
C SER A 272 21.64 -10.45 10.87
N GLU A 273 20.76 -9.46 11.00
CA GLU A 273 20.56 -8.69 12.23
C GLU A 273 19.58 -9.37 13.22
N GLY A 274 19.08 -10.57 12.87
CA GLY A 274 18.18 -11.34 13.71
C GLY A 274 16.73 -10.83 13.74
N TYR A 275 16.34 -10.00 12.77
CA TYR A 275 14.96 -9.58 12.61
C TYR A 275 14.12 -10.70 11.99
N GLY A 276 13.04 -11.10 12.66
CA GLY A 276 12.07 -12.05 12.16
C GLY A 276 10.69 -11.70 12.69
N ALA A 277 9.70 -11.77 11.83
CA ALA A 277 8.32 -11.52 12.21
C ALA A 277 7.37 -12.50 11.51
N GLU A 278 6.22 -12.74 12.14
CA GLU A 278 5.15 -13.52 11.52
C GLU A 278 4.63 -12.79 10.28
N ARG A 279 4.74 -13.45 9.13
CA ARG A 279 4.23 -12.92 7.86
C ARG A 279 2.71 -13.02 7.84
N SER A 280 2.03 -11.89 7.74
CA SER A 280 0.58 -11.88 7.83
C SER A 280 -0.06 -10.63 7.21
N MET A 281 -1.31 -10.77 6.79
CA MET A 281 -2.19 -9.68 6.40
C MET A 281 -3.47 -9.74 7.21
N THR A 282 -3.96 -8.59 7.64
CA THR A 282 -5.17 -8.49 8.46
C THR A 282 -6.22 -7.63 7.76
N ALA A 283 -7.47 -8.01 7.86
CA ALA A 283 -8.59 -7.11 7.61
C ALA A 283 -9.31 -6.82 8.91
N VAL A 284 -9.64 -5.55 9.13
CA VAL A 284 -10.40 -5.09 10.29
C VAL A 284 -11.74 -4.55 9.81
N VAL A 285 -12.81 -4.98 10.46
CA VAL A 285 -14.16 -4.52 10.18
C VAL A 285 -14.54 -3.49 11.24
N TYR A 286 -14.99 -2.33 10.78
CA TYR A 286 -15.42 -1.23 11.64
C TYR A 286 -16.91 -1.00 11.50
N HIS A 287 -17.58 -0.81 12.62
CA HIS A 287 -18.96 -0.32 12.67
C HIS A 287 -18.96 1.21 12.72
N LYS A 288 -19.90 1.84 12.02
CA LYS A 288 -19.98 3.31 11.86
C LYS A 288 -20.00 4.10 13.18
N ASP A 289 -20.59 3.54 14.24
CA ASP A 289 -20.79 4.24 15.52
C ASP A 289 -19.86 3.73 16.64
N THR A 290 -19.54 2.43 16.66
CA THR A 290 -18.84 1.79 17.79
C THR A 290 -17.36 1.51 17.54
N GLY A 291 -16.87 1.76 16.33
CA GLY A 291 -15.46 1.52 15.99
C GLY A 291 -15.18 0.07 15.56
N GLU A 292 -14.02 -0.46 15.91
CA GLU A 292 -13.63 -1.82 15.54
C GLU A 292 -14.63 -2.84 16.08
N ASP A 293 -15.16 -3.68 15.18
CA ASP A 293 -16.10 -4.75 15.49
C ASP A 293 -15.42 -6.13 15.48
N SER A 294 -14.63 -6.39 14.44
CA SER A 294 -13.96 -7.68 14.29
C SER A 294 -12.72 -7.58 13.41
N ARG A 295 -11.86 -8.60 13.47
CA ARG A 295 -10.69 -8.70 12.60
C ARG A 295 -10.45 -10.14 12.14
N VAL A 296 -9.93 -10.25 10.92
CA VAL A 296 -9.53 -11.51 10.31
C VAL A 296 -8.06 -11.43 9.92
N LYS A 297 -7.25 -12.36 10.40
CA LYS A 297 -5.82 -12.45 10.11
C LYS A 297 -5.54 -13.66 9.22
N ILE A 298 -4.76 -13.46 8.18
CA ILE A 298 -4.21 -14.50 7.31
C ILE A 298 -2.70 -14.57 7.56
N LYS A 299 -2.22 -15.74 7.94
CA LYS A 299 -0.79 -16.05 8.05
C LYS A 299 -0.30 -16.66 6.75
N VAL A 300 0.93 -16.33 6.41
CA VAL A 300 1.68 -16.89 5.29
C VAL A 300 2.94 -17.55 5.83
N GLY A 301 3.12 -18.78 5.49
CA GLY A 301 4.27 -19.58 5.91
C GLY A 301 4.40 -20.77 5.01
#